data_386964abb258cde344aa893f00bcaedc
#
_entry.id   386964abb258cde344aa893f00bcaedc
#
_cell.length_a   1.000
_cell.length_b   1.000
_cell.length_c   1.000
_cell.angle_alpha   90.00
_cell.angle_beta   90.00
_cell.angle_gamma   90.00
#
_symmetry.space_group_name_H-M   'P 1'
#
loop_
_entity.id
_entity.type
_entity.pdbx_description
1 polymer ?
#
loop_
_entity_poly.entity_id
_entity_poly.type
_entity_poly.pdbx_seq_one_letter_code
_entity_poly.pdbx_strand_id
1 'polypeptide(L)'
;MYDAFLLLSFGGPEGPDDVMPFLENVLRGKNVPRERMLAVAEHYQHFGGVSPINGQNRELLAAVEKEFREHGITLPVYWGNRNWHPLLPDTLAQMKRDGVQRALGFFTSAFSSYSGCRQYRENIAVAQEAVGEGAPAVDKLRIFFNHPGFVEPMIERTQAAFAQI
;
A
#
# COMPACT_ATOMS: atom_id res chain seq x y z
N MET A 1 19.44 -13.31 1.48
CA MET A 1 19.12 -12.78 0.14
C MET A 1 17.62 -12.58 0.09
N TYR A 2 17.09 -11.63 -0.66
CA TYR A 2 15.64 -11.49 -0.84
C TYR A 2 15.19 -12.25 -2.09
N ASP A 3 14.01 -12.83 -2.01
CA ASP A 3 13.41 -13.66 -3.07
C ASP A 3 12.32 -12.90 -3.82
N ALA A 4 11.83 -11.80 -3.26
CA ALA A 4 10.77 -10.99 -3.83
C ALA A 4 10.82 -9.54 -3.35
N PHE A 5 10.17 -8.66 -4.13
CA PHE A 5 9.81 -7.30 -3.72
C PHE A 5 8.29 -7.24 -3.47
N LEU A 6 7.89 -6.63 -2.35
CA LEU A 6 6.49 -6.45 -1.97
C LEU A 6 6.17 -4.96 -1.85
N LEU A 7 5.31 -4.44 -2.72
CA LEU A 7 4.66 -3.15 -2.52
C LEU A 7 3.52 -3.32 -1.53
N LEU A 8 3.53 -2.55 -0.44
CA LEU A 8 2.47 -2.55 0.55
C LEU A 8 1.87 -1.16 0.71
N SER A 9 0.56 -1.06 0.46
CA SER A 9 -0.17 0.20 0.46
C SER A 9 -1.41 0.14 1.36
N PHE A 10 -2.13 1.23 1.42
CA PHE A 10 -3.37 1.34 2.21
C PHE A 10 -4.53 0.63 1.53
N GLY A 11 -4.61 0.71 0.20
CA GLY A 11 -5.75 0.28 -0.58
C GLY A 11 -6.90 1.28 -0.59
N GLY A 12 -7.80 1.14 -1.54
CA GLY A 12 -8.97 2.00 -1.67
C GLY A 12 -10.04 1.41 -2.57
N PRO A 13 -11.29 1.87 -2.49
CA PRO A 13 -12.38 1.38 -3.30
C PRO A 13 -12.14 1.70 -4.78
N GLU A 14 -12.59 0.82 -5.66
CA GLU A 14 -12.49 0.95 -7.12
C GLU A 14 -13.86 1.15 -7.79
N GLY A 15 -14.91 1.28 -6.98
CA GLY A 15 -16.26 1.55 -7.44
C GLY A 15 -17.21 1.92 -6.28
N PRO A 16 -18.43 2.39 -6.60
CA PRO A 16 -19.41 2.81 -5.60
C PRO A 16 -19.76 1.72 -4.58
N ASP A 17 -19.86 0.48 -5.03
CA ASP A 17 -20.23 -0.67 -4.19
C ASP A 17 -19.11 -1.07 -3.22
N ASP A 18 -17.86 -0.71 -3.53
CA ASP A 18 -16.70 -0.99 -2.69
C ASP A 18 -16.60 -0.06 -1.47
N VAL A 19 -17.21 1.12 -1.54
CA VAL A 19 -16.98 2.20 -0.55
C VAL A 19 -17.33 1.77 0.86
N MET A 20 -18.52 1.23 1.07
CA MET A 20 -18.96 0.83 2.41
C MET A 20 -18.16 -0.35 2.96
N PRO A 21 -17.96 -1.46 2.22
CA PRO A 21 -17.12 -2.56 2.70
C PRO A 21 -15.67 -2.14 2.99
N PHE A 22 -15.10 -1.25 2.18
CA PHE A 22 -13.77 -0.68 2.41
C PHE A 22 -13.73 0.11 3.73
N LEU A 23 -14.68 1.00 3.98
CA LEU A 23 -14.74 1.79 5.21
C LEU A 23 -14.94 0.91 6.44
N GLU A 24 -15.74 -0.14 6.35
CA GLU A 24 -15.91 -1.14 7.41
C GLU A 24 -14.57 -1.85 7.74
N ASN A 25 -13.77 -2.18 6.71
CA ASN A 25 -12.43 -2.74 6.92
C ASN A 25 -11.48 -1.73 7.60
N VAL A 26 -11.46 -0.48 7.15
CA VAL A 26 -10.61 0.59 7.73
C VAL A 26 -10.95 0.85 9.19
N LEU A 27 -12.23 0.77 9.53
CA LEU A 27 -12.76 1.11 10.86
C LEU A 27 -12.91 -0.11 11.78
N ARG A 28 -12.56 -1.30 11.31
CA ARG A 28 -12.64 -2.53 12.11
C ARG A 28 -11.92 -2.38 13.45
N GLY A 29 -12.63 -2.66 14.54
CA GLY A 29 -12.11 -2.52 15.91
C GLY A 29 -12.00 -1.08 16.42
N LYS A 30 -12.47 -0.09 15.65
CA LYS A 30 -12.53 1.31 16.08
C LYS A 30 -13.96 1.70 16.38
N ASN A 31 -14.17 2.40 17.50
CA ASN A 31 -15.51 2.88 17.88
C ASN A 31 -15.84 4.20 17.14
N VAL A 32 -16.13 4.10 15.83
CA VAL A 32 -16.52 5.24 15.01
C VAL A 32 -18.04 5.16 14.77
N PRO A 33 -18.80 6.25 15.07
CA PRO A 33 -20.23 6.29 14.82
C PRO A 33 -20.56 6.04 13.33
N ARG A 34 -21.64 5.27 13.07
CA ARG A 34 -22.09 4.97 11.71
C ARG A 34 -22.36 6.22 10.88
N GLU A 35 -22.92 7.25 11.50
CA GLU A 35 -23.17 8.55 10.87
C GLU A 35 -21.89 9.15 10.29
N ARG A 36 -20.79 9.09 11.06
CA ARG A 36 -19.48 9.58 10.58
C ARG A 36 -18.96 8.76 9.42
N MET A 37 -19.16 7.46 9.44
CA MET A 37 -18.78 6.58 8.34
C MET A 37 -19.58 6.91 7.07
N LEU A 38 -20.89 7.14 7.18
CA LEU A 38 -21.76 7.52 6.06
C LEU A 38 -21.33 8.87 5.46
N ALA A 39 -21.03 9.87 6.30
CA ALA A 39 -20.53 11.15 5.83
C ALA A 39 -19.22 11.03 5.04
N VAL A 40 -18.33 10.10 5.43
CA VAL A 40 -17.11 9.81 4.66
C VAL A 40 -17.45 9.07 3.36
N ALA A 41 -18.41 8.15 3.38
CA ALA A 41 -18.86 7.44 2.18
C ALA A 41 -19.41 8.40 1.11
N GLU A 42 -20.16 9.43 1.50
CA GLU A 42 -20.66 10.46 0.59
C GLU A 42 -19.53 11.17 -0.16
N HIS A 43 -18.40 11.45 0.50
CA HIS A 43 -17.23 12.02 -0.16
C HIS A 43 -16.69 11.11 -1.26
N TYR A 44 -16.58 9.79 -1.00
CA TYR A 44 -16.18 8.84 -2.04
C TYR A 44 -17.19 8.80 -3.18
N GLN A 45 -18.49 8.77 -2.88
CA GLN A 45 -19.55 8.73 -3.88
C GLN A 45 -19.55 9.98 -4.78
N HIS A 46 -19.21 11.16 -4.22
CA HIS A 46 -19.05 12.37 -4.98
C HIS A 46 -18.00 12.27 -6.09
N PHE A 47 -16.99 11.42 -5.91
CA PHE A 47 -15.94 11.11 -6.88
C PHE A 47 -16.16 9.75 -7.59
N GLY A 48 -17.41 9.30 -7.70
CA GLY A 48 -17.76 8.03 -8.37
C GLY A 48 -17.39 6.77 -7.58
N GLY A 49 -17.12 6.89 -6.27
CA GLY A 49 -16.77 5.76 -5.41
C GLY A 49 -15.35 5.23 -5.61
N VAL A 50 -14.50 5.91 -6.36
CA VAL A 50 -13.17 5.44 -6.72
C VAL A 50 -12.10 6.23 -5.96
N SER A 51 -11.18 5.51 -5.31
CA SER A 51 -9.94 6.08 -4.80
C SER A 51 -8.84 5.97 -5.85
N PRO A 52 -8.05 7.02 -6.10
CA PRO A 52 -6.95 6.95 -7.07
C PRO A 52 -5.78 6.04 -6.62
N ILE A 53 -5.74 5.64 -5.35
CA ILE A 53 -4.58 4.97 -4.75
C ILE A 53 -4.20 3.65 -5.43
N ASN A 54 -5.19 2.83 -5.82
CA ASN A 54 -4.92 1.56 -6.47
C ASN A 54 -4.39 1.77 -7.90
N GLY A 55 -4.92 2.76 -8.64
CA GLY A 55 -4.38 3.18 -9.93
C GLY A 55 -2.93 3.64 -9.81
N GLN A 56 -2.64 4.53 -8.87
CA GLN A 56 -1.28 5.01 -8.58
C GLN A 56 -0.33 3.87 -8.17
N ASN A 57 -0.80 2.89 -7.41
CA ASN A 57 0.00 1.71 -7.07
C ASN A 57 0.34 0.86 -8.30
N ARG A 58 -0.59 0.69 -9.25
CA ARG A 58 -0.33 -0.03 -10.52
C ARG A 58 0.73 0.68 -11.37
N GLU A 59 0.65 2.02 -11.44
CA GLU A 59 1.66 2.83 -12.13
C GLU A 59 3.04 2.70 -11.46
N LEU A 60 3.08 2.75 -10.12
CA LEU A 60 4.32 2.56 -9.36
C LEU A 60 4.91 1.17 -9.56
N LEU A 61 4.08 0.12 -9.56
CA LEU A 61 4.53 -1.25 -9.84
C LEU A 61 5.15 -1.37 -11.23
N ALA A 62 4.48 -0.83 -12.24
CA ALA A 62 4.98 -0.83 -13.61
C ALA A 62 6.34 -0.11 -13.73
N ALA A 63 6.50 1.01 -13.00
CA ALA A 63 7.77 1.74 -12.95
C ALA A 63 8.87 0.91 -12.25
N VAL A 64 8.56 0.28 -11.10
CA VAL A 64 9.51 -0.60 -10.39
C VAL A 64 9.93 -1.78 -11.25
N GLU A 65 9.00 -2.44 -11.91
CA GLU A 65 9.30 -3.58 -12.80
C GLU A 65 10.17 -3.15 -14.00
N LYS A 66 9.93 -1.95 -14.53
CA LYS A 66 10.77 -1.38 -15.59
C LYS A 66 12.20 -1.18 -15.09
N GLU A 67 12.37 -0.50 -13.96
CA GLU A 67 13.69 -0.27 -13.34
C GLU A 67 14.41 -1.59 -13.03
N PHE A 68 13.70 -2.59 -12.52
CA PHE A 68 14.29 -3.91 -12.26
C PHE A 68 14.82 -4.56 -13.53
N ARG A 69 14.05 -4.53 -14.63
CA ARG A 69 14.51 -5.05 -15.93
C ARG A 69 15.72 -4.32 -16.45
N GLU A 70 15.74 -2.98 -16.37
CA GLU A 70 16.82 -2.14 -16.86
C GLU A 70 18.14 -2.35 -16.08
N HIS A 71 18.02 -2.75 -14.79
CA HIS A 71 19.17 -3.02 -13.92
C HIS A 71 19.47 -4.52 -13.72
N GLY A 72 18.86 -5.40 -14.48
CA GLY A 72 19.08 -6.86 -14.40
C GLY A 72 18.61 -7.48 -13.07
N ILE A 73 17.67 -6.84 -12.36
CA ILE A 73 17.08 -7.37 -11.13
C ILE A 73 15.94 -8.32 -11.51
N THR A 74 16.03 -9.57 -11.08
CA THR A 74 15.05 -10.63 -11.42
C THR A 74 14.06 -10.93 -10.29
N LEU A 75 13.98 -10.08 -9.27
CA LEU A 75 13.02 -10.29 -8.17
C LEU A 75 11.58 -10.14 -8.68
N PRO A 76 10.70 -11.13 -8.42
CA PRO A 76 9.28 -10.98 -8.67
C PRO A 76 8.71 -9.85 -7.80
N VAL A 77 7.75 -9.13 -8.36
CA VAL A 77 7.10 -8.00 -7.71
C VAL A 77 5.69 -8.40 -7.31
N TYR A 78 5.36 -8.20 -6.04
CA TYR A 78 4.04 -8.45 -5.46
C TYR A 78 3.44 -7.15 -4.93
N TRP A 79 2.12 -7.12 -4.86
CA TRP A 79 1.37 -6.00 -4.31
C TRP A 79 0.30 -6.48 -3.35
N GLY A 80 0.26 -5.89 -2.16
CA GLY A 80 -0.76 -6.13 -1.17
C GLY A 80 -1.22 -4.84 -0.50
N ASN A 81 -2.49 -4.78 -0.14
CA ASN A 81 -3.07 -3.66 0.58
C ASN A 81 -3.54 -4.07 1.97
N ARG A 82 -3.63 -3.08 2.85
CA ARG A 82 -4.09 -3.28 4.21
C ARG A 82 -5.61 -3.40 4.32
N ASN A 83 -6.35 -2.59 3.55
CA ASN A 83 -7.78 -2.40 3.79
C ASN A 83 -8.67 -2.74 2.60
N TRP A 84 -8.10 -2.98 1.42
CA TRP A 84 -8.84 -3.35 0.21
C TRP A 84 -8.02 -4.26 -0.69
N HIS A 85 -8.63 -4.77 -1.74
CA HIS A 85 -7.99 -5.71 -2.67
C HIS A 85 -6.85 -5.05 -3.49
N PRO A 86 -5.81 -5.83 -3.82
CA PRO A 86 -5.50 -7.17 -3.28
C PRO A 86 -5.14 -7.10 -1.80
N LEU A 87 -5.76 -7.94 -0.97
CA LEU A 87 -5.50 -7.94 0.47
C LEU A 87 -4.14 -8.56 0.80
N LEU A 88 -3.46 -8.02 1.79
CA LEU A 88 -2.13 -8.49 2.20
C LEU A 88 -2.08 -9.98 2.56
N PRO A 89 -3.04 -10.55 3.30
CA PRO A 89 -3.04 -12.00 3.58
C PRO A 89 -3.07 -12.85 2.31
N ASP A 90 -3.88 -12.46 1.32
CA ASP A 90 -3.99 -13.17 0.04
C ASP A 90 -2.69 -13.09 -0.75
N THR A 91 -2.05 -11.91 -0.73
CA THR A 91 -0.75 -11.68 -1.37
C THR A 91 0.34 -12.53 -0.71
N LEU A 92 0.42 -12.57 0.63
CA LEU A 92 1.41 -13.41 1.32
C LEU A 92 1.13 -14.90 1.09
N ALA A 93 -0.13 -15.31 1.02
CA ALA A 93 -0.49 -16.69 0.66
C ALA A 93 -0.06 -17.04 -0.79
N GLN A 94 -0.17 -16.10 -1.72
CA GLN A 94 0.34 -16.29 -3.09
C GLN A 94 1.86 -16.41 -3.09
N MET A 95 2.57 -15.48 -2.41
CA MET A 95 4.02 -15.52 -2.31
C MET A 95 4.53 -16.86 -1.72
N LYS A 96 3.85 -17.37 -0.70
CA LYS A 96 4.15 -18.72 -0.14
C LYS A 96 3.98 -19.82 -1.19
N ARG A 97 2.90 -19.81 -1.97
CA ARG A 97 2.69 -20.80 -3.05
C ARG A 97 3.79 -20.72 -4.11
N ASP A 98 4.30 -19.53 -4.38
CA ASP A 98 5.36 -19.27 -5.35
C ASP A 98 6.77 -19.60 -4.77
N GLY A 99 6.85 -20.06 -3.51
CA GLY A 99 8.10 -20.45 -2.87
C GLY A 99 8.92 -19.30 -2.28
N VAL A 100 8.36 -18.10 -2.20
CA VAL A 100 9.01 -16.93 -1.59
C VAL A 100 9.16 -17.16 -0.10
N GLN A 101 10.38 -16.99 0.41
CA GLN A 101 10.69 -17.10 1.83
C GLN A 101 10.94 -15.75 2.50
N ARG A 102 11.50 -14.79 1.75
CA ARG A 102 11.86 -13.48 2.30
C ARG A 102 11.68 -12.36 1.28
N ALA A 103 10.80 -11.42 1.58
CA ALA A 103 10.53 -10.28 0.73
C ALA A 103 11.10 -8.97 1.28
N LEU A 104 11.52 -8.10 0.37
CA LEU A 104 11.83 -6.71 0.66
C LEU A 104 10.56 -5.87 0.50
N GLY A 105 10.04 -5.34 1.60
CA GLY A 105 8.78 -4.58 1.63
C GLY A 105 8.97 -3.07 1.48
N PHE A 106 8.44 -2.50 0.41
CA PHE A 106 8.31 -1.06 0.23
C PHE A 106 6.90 -0.61 0.65
N PHE A 107 6.82 0.30 1.63
CA PHE A 107 5.56 0.83 2.12
C PHE A 107 5.33 2.22 1.53
N THR A 108 4.15 2.48 0.99
CA THR A 108 3.78 3.76 0.35
C THR A 108 3.65 4.94 1.34
N SER A 109 4.28 4.84 2.49
CA SER A 109 4.32 5.88 3.52
C SER A 109 5.73 6.46 3.62
N ALA A 110 5.89 7.72 3.21
CA ALA A 110 7.18 8.41 3.22
C ALA A 110 7.66 8.76 4.62
N PHE A 111 6.73 9.01 5.55
CA PHE A 111 7.02 9.52 6.89
C PHE A 111 6.80 8.49 7.98
N SER A 112 7.56 8.62 9.08
CA SER A 112 7.40 7.78 10.26
C SER A 112 6.20 8.26 11.08
N SER A 113 5.27 7.34 11.35
CA SER A 113 4.13 7.55 12.23
C SER A 113 3.63 6.20 12.74
N TYR A 114 2.70 6.18 13.70
CA TYR A 114 2.04 4.93 14.08
C TYR A 114 1.39 4.25 12.86
N SER A 115 0.55 4.98 12.13
CA SER A 115 -0.16 4.46 10.96
C SER A 115 0.75 4.14 9.77
N GLY A 116 1.84 4.91 9.58
CA GLY A 116 2.77 4.74 8.46
C GLY A 116 3.88 3.71 8.70
N CYS A 117 4.11 3.30 9.94
CA CYS A 117 5.18 2.36 10.29
C CYS A 117 4.69 1.20 11.12
N ARG A 118 4.22 1.46 12.34
CA ARG A 118 3.91 0.41 13.31
C ARG A 118 2.72 -0.43 12.87
N GLN A 119 1.66 0.21 12.44
CA GLN A 119 0.45 -0.47 12.00
C GLN A 119 0.69 -1.37 10.77
N TYR A 120 1.59 -0.98 9.85
CA TYR A 120 1.97 -1.85 8.75
C TYR A 120 2.68 -3.13 9.22
N ARG A 121 3.55 -3.01 10.23
CA ARG A 121 4.22 -4.19 10.83
C ARG A 121 3.23 -5.11 11.52
N GLU A 122 2.27 -4.53 12.26
CA GLU A 122 1.19 -5.29 12.91
C GLU A 122 0.32 -6.02 11.87
N ASN A 123 -0.03 -5.36 10.76
CA ASN A 123 -0.79 -5.99 9.67
C ASN A 123 0.00 -7.13 8.99
N ILE A 124 1.33 -6.98 8.82
CA ILE A 124 2.17 -8.07 8.30
C ILE A 124 2.15 -9.25 9.27
N ALA A 125 2.34 -9.02 10.56
CA ALA A 125 2.31 -10.09 11.55
C ALA A 125 0.97 -10.86 11.56
N VAL A 126 -0.14 -10.12 11.52
CA VAL A 126 -1.50 -10.72 11.43
C VAL A 126 -1.67 -11.51 10.12
N ALA A 127 -1.18 -10.97 9.01
CA ALA A 127 -1.26 -11.66 7.72
C ALA A 127 -0.39 -12.92 7.68
N GLN A 128 0.81 -12.88 8.28
CA GLN A 128 1.69 -14.05 8.41
C GLN A 128 1.06 -15.13 9.30
N GLU A 129 0.41 -14.73 10.40
CA GLU A 129 -0.33 -15.65 11.27
C GLU A 129 -1.48 -16.33 10.51
N ALA A 130 -2.24 -15.58 9.72
CA ALA A 130 -3.33 -16.11 8.89
C ALA A 130 -2.84 -17.09 7.81
N VAL A 131 -1.66 -16.86 7.22
CA VAL A 131 -1.03 -17.75 6.23
C VAL A 131 -0.42 -18.99 6.88
N GLY A 132 -0.03 -18.89 8.14
CA GLY A 132 0.51 -19.97 8.94
C GLY A 132 1.96 -20.35 8.58
N GLU A 133 2.34 -21.60 8.91
CA GLU A 133 3.69 -22.11 8.71
C GLU A 133 4.17 -21.90 7.25
N GLY A 134 5.40 -21.41 7.09
CA GLY A 134 5.98 -21.09 5.78
C GLY A 134 5.51 -19.74 5.20
N ALA A 135 4.84 -18.89 5.98
CA ALA A 135 4.57 -17.52 5.56
C ALA A 135 5.88 -16.75 5.30
N PRO A 136 5.99 -15.98 4.20
CA PRO A 136 7.20 -15.21 3.89
C PRO A 136 7.57 -14.22 4.99
N ALA A 137 8.85 -14.12 5.32
CA ALA A 137 9.36 -13.01 6.12
C ALA A 137 9.33 -11.72 5.28
N VAL A 138 8.95 -10.59 5.89
CA VAL A 138 8.90 -9.28 5.21
C VAL A 138 9.77 -8.28 5.96
N ASP A 139 10.87 -7.87 5.33
CA ASP A 139 11.73 -6.82 5.85
C ASP A 139 11.36 -5.47 5.23
N LYS A 140 11.06 -4.51 6.08
CA LYS A 140 10.71 -3.16 5.64
C LYS A 140 11.91 -2.39 5.13
N LEU A 141 11.81 -1.85 3.90
CA LEU A 141 12.71 -0.81 3.44
C LEU A 141 12.64 0.44 4.34
N ARG A 142 13.73 1.15 4.42
CA ARG A 142 13.80 2.44 5.10
C ARG A 142 12.77 3.41 4.52
N ILE A 143 12.19 4.26 5.37
CA ILE A 143 11.35 5.38 4.93
C ILE A 143 12.13 6.35 4.04
N PHE A 144 11.46 6.95 3.06
CA PHE A 144 12.10 7.68 1.96
C PHE A 144 11.86 9.20 1.97
N PHE A 145 11.38 9.75 3.10
CA PHE A 145 11.03 11.18 3.25
C PHE A 145 12.16 12.13 2.87
N ASN A 146 13.42 11.70 2.98
CA ASN A 146 14.61 12.50 2.67
C ASN A 146 15.37 12.01 1.42
N HIS A 147 14.78 11.12 0.64
CA HIS A 147 15.37 10.67 -0.60
C HIS A 147 15.26 11.76 -1.67
N PRO A 148 16.33 12.11 -2.42
CA PRO A 148 16.29 13.14 -3.45
C PRO A 148 15.13 12.97 -4.43
N GLY A 149 14.90 11.77 -4.96
CA GLY A 149 13.81 11.46 -5.87
C GLY A 149 12.39 11.61 -5.26
N PHE A 150 12.26 11.85 -3.95
CA PHE A 150 11.02 12.26 -3.31
C PHE A 150 10.98 13.76 -3.04
N VAL A 151 12.09 14.33 -2.54
CA VAL A 151 12.14 15.74 -2.11
C VAL A 151 12.13 16.69 -3.30
N GLU A 152 12.93 16.41 -4.33
CA GLU A 152 13.05 17.28 -5.51
C GLU A 152 11.71 17.47 -6.26
N PRO A 153 10.95 16.41 -6.60
CA PRO A 153 9.63 16.58 -7.20
C PRO A 153 8.64 17.33 -6.30
N MET A 154 8.76 17.22 -4.99
CA MET A 154 7.91 17.98 -4.05
C MET A 154 8.24 19.47 -4.07
N ILE A 155 9.53 19.83 -4.16
CA ILE A 155 9.99 21.21 -4.31
C ILE A 155 9.48 21.79 -5.63
N GLU A 156 9.68 21.09 -6.74
CA GLU A 156 9.25 21.54 -8.08
C GLU A 156 7.73 21.78 -8.14
N ARG A 157 6.92 20.84 -7.62
CA ARG A 157 5.45 20.98 -7.57
C ARG A 157 5.01 22.14 -6.68
N THR A 158 5.71 22.36 -5.56
CA THR A 158 5.41 23.48 -4.66
C THR A 158 5.73 24.80 -5.34
N GLN A 159 6.88 24.93 -6.00
CA GLN A 159 7.26 26.12 -6.77
C GLN A 159 6.26 26.40 -7.90
N ALA A 160 5.84 25.37 -8.64
CA ALA A 160 4.85 25.51 -9.69
C ALA A 160 3.49 25.98 -9.16
N ALA A 161 3.07 25.51 -7.99
CA ALA A 161 1.84 25.96 -7.33
C ALA A 161 1.93 27.43 -6.88
N PHE A 162 3.06 27.85 -6.29
CA PHE A 162 3.29 29.25 -5.92
C PHE A 162 3.27 30.20 -7.13
N ALA A 163 3.73 29.76 -8.29
CA ALA A 163 3.71 30.56 -9.51
C ALA A 163 2.29 30.82 -10.07
N GLN A 164 1.26 30.12 -9.55
CA GLN A 164 -0.15 30.24 -9.97
C GLN A 164 -0.97 31.15 -9.05
N ILE A 165 -0.40 31.62 -7.94
CA ILE A 165 -1.03 32.51 -6.96
C ILE A 165 -0.55 33.95 -7.21
#